data_77fd55e1ed5c9f209afc5cfba83e260f
#
_entry.id   77fd55e1ed5c9f209afc5cfba83e260f
#
_cell.length_a   1.000
_cell.length_b   1.000
_cell.length_c   1.000
_cell.angle_alpha   90.00
_cell.angle_beta   90.00
_cell.angle_gamma   90.00
#
_symmetry.space_group_name_H-M   'P 1'
#
loop_
_entity.id
_entity.type
_entity.pdbx_description
1 polymer ?
#
loop_
_entity_poly.entity_id
_entity_poly.type
_entity_poly.pdbx_seq_one_letter_code
_entity_poly.pdbx_strand_id
1 'polypeptide(L)'
;MTGYGRAREMRNGRDVTVEVRSVNNRYLDCTVKMPRAYIFAEDAVKSRVQKVISRGKVDVFVTIDTSAADEAVVKLNRPLAEGYYKALCEINEACGLTSEISAVAIARFPDVLTVTKAEEDLESVAADLCAVLDDALTAYNAMRATEGERLAADIGRRLDTIERLTGKVEERSPQTVEEYRARLTAKMEEVLHSTTIDEGRILTEAAIFADKIAVDEETVRLRSHVSQLRGMLASDEPMGRKMDFLIQEVNRESNTIGSKCNDVAIARDVIALKAEVEKIREQVQNIE
;
A
#
# COMPACT_ATOMS: atom_id res chain seq x y z
N MET A 1 1.71 1.30 -1.16
CA MET A 1 0.31 1.56 -0.70
C MET A 1 -0.36 0.29 -0.20
N THR A 2 -1.34 0.40 0.68
CA THR A 2 -2.30 -0.66 0.92
C THR A 2 -3.32 -0.68 -0.22
N GLY A 3 -3.71 -1.86 -0.67
CA GLY A 3 -4.68 -2.01 -1.75
C GLY A 3 -5.63 -3.15 -1.48
N TYR A 4 -6.84 -3.03 -1.98
CA TYR A 4 -7.88 -4.05 -1.92
C TYR A 4 -8.65 -4.10 -3.24
N GLY A 5 -8.86 -5.30 -3.75
CA GLY A 5 -9.74 -5.54 -4.89
C GLY A 5 -10.48 -6.86 -4.72
N ARG A 6 -11.72 -6.90 -5.13
CA ARG A 6 -12.56 -8.09 -5.09
C ARG A 6 -13.38 -8.18 -6.37
N ALA A 7 -13.43 -9.38 -6.92
CA ALA A 7 -14.36 -9.73 -7.99
C ALA A 7 -15.06 -11.05 -7.67
N ARG A 8 -16.28 -11.19 -8.13
CA ARG A 8 -17.09 -12.42 -8.05
C ARG A 8 -17.86 -12.58 -9.33
N GLU A 9 -17.71 -13.73 -9.95
CA GLU A 9 -18.40 -14.03 -11.21
C GLU A 9 -18.77 -15.50 -11.30
N MET A 10 -19.93 -15.76 -11.91
CA MET A 10 -20.34 -17.10 -12.26
C MET A 10 -19.80 -17.45 -13.65
N ARG A 11 -18.87 -18.41 -13.74
CA ARG A 11 -18.29 -18.90 -14.99
C ARG A 11 -18.38 -20.41 -15.11
N ASN A 12 -18.88 -20.89 -16.22
CA ASN A 12 -19.01 -22.32 -16.52
C ASN A 12 -19.64 -23.13 -15.36
N GLY A 13 -20.65 -22.56 -14.69
CA GLY A 13 -21.34 -23.19 -13.56
C GLY A 13 -20.59 -23.10 -12.22
N ARG A 14 -19.46 -22.39 -12.14
CA ARG A 14 -18.67 -22.16 -10.93
C ARG A 14 -18.84 -20.72 -10.46
N ASP A 15 -19.12 -20.53 -9.18
CA ASP A 15 -19.12 -19.22 -8.55
C ASP A 15 -17.71 -18.93 -8.02
N VAL A 16 -16.96 -18.14 -8.78
CA VAL A 16 -15.56 -17.81 -8.48
C VAL A 16 -15.50 -16.46 -7.81
N THR A 17 -14.93 -16.40 -6.62
CA THR A 17 -14.64 -15.16 -5.90
C THR A 17 -13.13 -15.04 -5.69
N VAL A 18 -12.57 -13.89 -6.07
CA VAL A 18 -11.17 -13.55 -5.86
C VAL A 18 -11.07 -12.25 -5.07
N GLU A 19 -10.32 -12.27 -3.99
CA GLU A 19 -9.96 -11.08 -3.21
C GLU A 19 -8.44 -10.90 -3.22
N VAL A 20 -7.99 -9.70 -3.57
CA VAL A 20 -6.58 -9.30 -3.56
C VAL A 20 -6.39 -8.23 -2.50
N ARG A 21 -5.49 -8.46 -1.56
CA ARG A 21 -5.13 -7.52 -0.50
C ARG A 21 -3.64 -7.29 -0.50
N SER A 22 -3.21 -6.05 -0.35
CA SER A 22 -1.79 -5.76 -0.18
C SER A 22 -1.53 -4.84 1.00
N VAL A 23 -0.34 -5.00 1.58
CA VAL A 23 0.25 -4.07 2.54
C VAL A 23 1.62 -3.65 2.03
N ASN A 24 2.07 -2.46 2.46
CA ASN A 24 3.36 -1.94 2.04
C ASN A 24 4.50 -2.88 2.48
N ASN A 25 5.34 -3.29 1.52
CA ASN A 25 6.55 -4.06 1.76
C ASN A 25 7.60 -3.68 0.70
N ARG A 26 8.88 -3.81 1.06
CA ARG A 26 10.01 -3.45 0.20
C ARG A 26 10.10 -4.33 -1.06
N TYR A 27 9.78 -5.61 -0.92
CA TYR A 27 9.80 -6.61 -2.00
C TYR A 27 8.40 -7.15 -2.23
N LEU A 28 8.16 -7.69 -3.42
CA LEU A 28 6.94 -8.42 -3.69
C LEU A 28 6.99 -9.78 -2.98
N ASP A 29 6.04 -10.00 -2.09
CA ASP A 29 5.77 -11.27 -1.43
C ASP A 29 4.30 -11.63 -1.70
N CYS A 30 4.08 -12.64 -2.53
CA CYS A 30 2.74 -13.03 -2.98
C CYS A 30 2.36 -14.38 -2.39
N THR A 31 1.36 -14.39 -1.54
CA THR A 31 0.75 -15.58 -0.95
C THR A 31 -0.63 -15.81 -1.56
N VAL A 32 -0.86 -16.99 -2.14
CA VAL A 32 -2.15 -17.39 -2.68
C VAL A 32 -2.79 -18.41 -1.75
N LYS A 33 -4.03 -18.15 -1.33
CA LYS A 33 -4.85 -19.05 -0.51
C LYS A 33 -6.04 -19.50 -1.32
N MET A 34 -6.07 -20.80 -1.66
CA MET A 34 -7.14 -21.40 -2.45
C MET A 34 -7.47 -22.81 -1.97
N PRO A 35 -8.65 -23.35 -2.33
CA PRO A 35 -9.00 -24.72 -2.00
C PRO A 35 -8.02 -25.72 -2.62
N ARG A 36 -7.75 -26.83 -1.91
CA ARG A 36 -6.74 -27.85 -2.33
C ARG A 36 -6.97 -28.40 -3.71
N ALA A 37 -8.22 -28.51 -4.15
CA ALA A 37 -8.58 -29.02 -5.47
C ALA A 37 -8.03 -28.16 -6.63
N TYR A 38 -7.72 -26.90 -6.38
CA TYR A 38 -7.33 -25.90 -7.40
C TYR A 38 -5.89 -25.41 -7.29
N ILE A 39 -5.06 -26.04 -6.44
CA ILE A 39 -3.63 -25.68 -6.24
C ILE A 39 -2.84 -25.67 -7.54
N PHE A 40 -3.23 -26.47 -8.53
CA PHE A 40 -2.60 -26.49 -9.85
C PHE A 40 -2.60 -25.12 -10.57
N ALA A 41 -3.54 -24.22 -10.21
CA ALA A 41 -3.65 -22.88 -10.80
C ALA A 41 -2.83 -21.81 -10.03
N GLU A 42 -2.17 -22.16 -8.91
CA GLU A 42 -1.44 -21.21 -8.05
C GLU A 42 -0.38 -20.42 -8.80
N ASP A 43 0.43 -21.11 -9.64
CA ASP A 43 1.51 -20.47 -10.39
C ASP A 43 0.97 -19.50 -11.45
N ALA A 44 -0.16 -19.83 -12.09
CA ALA A 44 -0.84 -18.95 -13.03
C ALA A 44 -1.33 -17.67 -12.33
N VAL A 45 -1.92 -17.80 -11.14
CA VAL A 45 -2.36 -16.66 -10.31
C VAL A 45 -1.18 -15.80 -9.91
N LYS A 46 -0.11 -16.38 -9.35
CA LYS A 46 1.10 -15.65 -8.97
C LYS A 46 1.72 -14.90 -10.15
N SER A 47 1.83 -15.54 -11.30
CA SER A 47 2.37 -14.92 -12.52
C SER A 47 1.55 -13.72 -12.98
N ARG A 48 0.21 -13.77 -12.86
CA ARG A 48 -0.67 -12.65 -13.18
C ARG A 48 -0.48 -11.48 -12.21
N VAL A 49 -0.44 -11.77 -10.92
CA VAL A 49 -0.21 -10.76 -9.86
C VAL A 49 1.12 -10.05 -10.08
N GLN A 50 2.20 -10.79 -10.37
CA GLN A 50 3.54 -10.25 -10.61
C GLN A 50 3.64 -9.32 -11.82
N LYS A 51 2.77 -9.49 -12.83
CA LYS A 51 2.70 -8.59 -13.99
C LYS A 51 2.08 -7.23 -13.65
N VAL A 52 1.24 -7.18 -12.61
CA VAL A 52 0.46 -5.98 -12.25
C VAL A 52 1.04 -5.29 -11.03
N ILE A 53 1.58 -6.06 -10.07
CA ILE A 53 2.07 -5.55 -8.79
C ILE A 53 3.57 -5.80 -8.71
N SER A 54 4.35 -4.72 -8.60
CA SER A 54 5.82 -4.77 -8.60
C SER A 54 6.42 -4.94 -7.20
N ARG A 55 5.71 -4.54 -6.14
CA ARG A 55 6.17 -4.64 -4.74
C ARG A 55 4.98 -4.69 -3.77
N GLY A 56 5.26 -5.09 -2.53
CA GLY A 56 4.26 -5.21 -1.47
C GLY A 56 4.08 -6.66 -1.03
N LYS A 57 3.52 -6.86 0.15
CA LYS A 57 3.03 -8.18 0.55
C LYS A 57 1.59 -8.31 0.09
N VAL A 58 1.34 -9.26 -0.80
CA VAL A 58 0.05 -9.47 -1.46
C VAL A 58 -0.52 -10.81 -1.02
N ASP A 59 -1.70 -10.78 -0.44
CA ASP A 59 -2.49 -11.98 -0.13
C ASP A 59 -3.64 -12.07 -1.14
N VAL A 60 -3.71 -13.17 -1.87
CA VAL A 60 -4.80 -13.50 -2.80
C VAL A 60 -5.63 -14.62 -2.19
N PHE A 61 -6.91 -14.37 -1.99
CA PHE A 61 -7.88 -15.34 -1.49
C PHE A 61 -8.78 -15.76 -2.63
N VAL A 62 -8.82 -17.05 -2.91
CA VAL A 62 -9.66 -17.64 -3.95
C VAL A 62 -10.69 -18.54 -3.30
N THR A 63 -11.95 -18.33 -3.63
CA THR A 63 -13.06 -19.20 -3.26
C THR A 63 -13.78 -19.63 -4.52
N ILE A 64 -14.01 -20.93 -4.68
CA ILE A 64 -14.72 -21.49 -5.82
C ILE A 64 -15.83 -22.39 -5.25
N ASP A 65 -17.08 -22.07 -5.60
CA ASP A 65 -18.26 -22.86 -5.26
C ASP A 65 -18.81 -23.48 -6.55
N THR A 66 -18.88 -24.80 -6.57
CA THR A 66 -19.33 -25.62 -7.71
C THR A 66 -20.75 -26.16 -7.55
N SER A 67 -21.48 -25.72 -6.52
CA SER A 67 -22.81 -26.24 -6.20
C SER A 67 -23.82 -26.17 -7.35
N ALA A 68 -23.61 -25.28 -8.33
CA ALA A 68 -24.45 -25.13 -9.51
C ALA A 68 -24.04 -26.05 -10.69
N ALA A 69 -22.84 -26.66 -10.64
CA ALA A 69 -22.26 -27.47 -11.71
C ALA A 69 -22.06 -28.94 -11.37
N ASP A 70 -22.55 -29.40 -10.20
CA ASP A 70 -22.36 -30.76 -9.73
C ASP A 70 -23.17 -31.76 -10.59
N GLU A 71 -22.70 -32.06 -11.80
CA GLU A 71 -23.10 -33.28 -12.50
C GLU A 71 -22.45 -34.46 -11.80
N ALA A 72 -23.24 -35.12 -10.94
CA ALA A 72 -22.83 -36.36 -10.30
C ALA A 72 -22.81 -37.47 -11.35
N VAL A 73 -21.65 -38.06 -11.60
CA VAL A 73 -21.51 -39.23 -12.48
C VAL A 73 -21.51 -40.46 -11.62
N VAL A 74 -22.49 -41.34 -11.90
CA VAL A 74 -22.55 -42.66 -11.26
C VAL A 74 -21.71 -43.63 -12.09
N LYS A 75 -20.61 -44.12 -11.52
CA LYS A 75 -19.74 -45.14 -12.12
C LYS A 75 -20.02 -46.51 -11.54
N LEU A 76 -20.15 -47.51 -12.43
CA LEU A 76 -20.27 -48.91 -12.06
C LEU A 76 -18.87 -49.53 -11.95
N ASN A 77 -18.56 -50.13 -10.79
CA ASN A 77 -17.40 -51.00 -10.60
C ASN A 77 -17.75 -52.38 -11.10
N ARG A 78 -17.62 -52.63 -12.41
CA ARG A 78 -18.01 -53.87 -13.06
C ARG A 78 -17.31 -55.09 -12.47
N PRO A 79 -15.99 -55.12 -12.22
CA PRO A 79 -15.32 -56.29 -11.65
C PRO A 79 -15.90 -56.70 -10.27
N LEU A 80 -16.22 -55.70 -9.45
CA LEU A 80 -16.77 -55.92 -8.15
C LEU A 80 -18.23 -56.41 -8.20
N ALA A 81 -19.05 -55.84 -9.08
CA ALA A 81 -20.43 -56.29 -9.35
C ALA A 81 -20.47 -57.73 -9.83
N GLU A 82 -19.59 -58.12 -10.76
CA GLU A 82 -19.47 -59.51 -11.21
C GLU A 82 -18.99 -60.45 -10.12
N GLY A 83 -18.08 -60.03 -9.24
CA GLY A 83 -17.64 -60.78 -8.08
C GLY A 83 -18.79 -61.06 -7.09
N TYR A 84 -19.57 -60.03 -6.76
CA TYR A 84 -20.76 -60.24 -5.92
C TYR A 84 -21.82 -61.13 -6.56
N TYR A 85 -22.05 -60.99 -7.84
CA TYR A 85 -22.97 -61.86 -8.57
C TYR A 85 -22.57 -63.32 -8.47
N LYS A 86 -21.28 -63.65 -8.73
CA LYS A 86 -20.75 -65.02 -8.63
C LYS A 86 -20.90 -65.60 -7.19
N ALA A 87 -20.50 -64.80 -6.18
CA ALA A 87 -20.62 -65.22 -4.79
C ALA A 87 -22.06 -65.48 -4.39
N LEU A 88 -23.03 -64.68 -4.86
CA LEU A 88 -24.45 -64.91 -4.62
C LEU A 88 -24.98 -66.17 -5.29
N CYS A 89 -24.50 -66.50 -6.50
CA CYS A 89 -24.81 -67.77 -7.20
C CYS A 89 -24.29 -68.96 -6.39
N GLU A 90 -23.05 -68.91 -5.90
CA GLU A 90 -22.45 -69.97 -5.05
C GLU A 90 -23.22 -70.17 -3.75
N ILE A 91 -23.69 -69.10 -3.11
CA ILE A 91 -24.53 -69.15 -1.90
C ILE A 91 -25.87 -69.84 -2.23
N ASN A 92 -26.54 -69.50 -3.32
CA ASN A 92 -27.78 -70.13 -3.75
C ASN A 92 -27.61 -71.64 -3.94
N GLU A 93 -26.53 -71.99 -4.63
CA GLU A 93 -26.24 -73.43 -4.88
C GLU A 93 -25.87 -74.16 -3.61
N ALA A 94 -24.98 -73.66 -2.78
CA ALA A 94 -24.53 -74.30 -1.55
C ALA A 94 -25.62 -74.42 -0.48
N CYS A 95 -26.56 -73.47 -0.43
CA CYS A 95 -27.64 -73.41 0.56
C CYS A 95 -28.97 -73.92 0.02
N GLY A 96 -29.05 -74.35 -1.26
CA GLY A 96 -30.30 -74.80 -1.90
C GLY A 96 -31.37 -73.71 -2.00
N LEU A 97 -30.95 -72.45 -2.16
CA LEU A 97 -31.85 -71.29 -2.23
C LEU A 97 -32.21 -71.00 -3.71
N THR A 98 -33.46 -70.59 -3.94
CA THR A 98 -33.94 -70.19 -5.32
C THR A 98 -34.26 -68.69 -5.40
N SER A 99 -33.45 -67.86 -4.73
CA SER A 99 -33.68 -66.46 -4.78
C SER A 99 -33.16 -65.84 -6.08
N GLU A 100 -33.99 -64.98 -6.73
CA GLU A 100 -33.54 -64.18 -7.90
C GLU A 100 -32.54 -63.11 -7.49
N ILE A 101 -31.38 -63.07 -8.15
CA ILE A 101 -30.38 -62.04 -7.93
C ILE A 101 -30.73 -60.85 -8.83
N SER A 102 -31.24 -59.78 -8.24
CA SER A 102 -31.63 -58.58 -9.00
C SER A 102 -30.48 -57.59 -9.06
N ALA A 103 -30.46 -56.75 -10.14
CA ALA A 103 -29.51 -55.67 -10.29
C ALA A 103 -29.55 -54.70 -9.12
N VAL A 104 -30.72 -54.46 -8.52
CA VAL A 104 -30.90 -53.62 -7.35
C VAL A 104 -30.20 -54.21 -6.12
N ALA A 105 -30.23 -55.55 -5.96
CA ALA A 105 -29.53 -56.21 -4.86
C ALA A 105 -28.01 -56.05 -4.99
N ILE A 106 -27.45 -56.19 -6.18
CA ILE A 106 -26.02 -56.04 -6.48
C ILE A 106 -25.63 -54.55 -6.30
N ALA A 107 -26.42 -53.61 -6.77
CA ALA A 107 -26.16 -52.19 -6.68
C ALA A 107 -26.10 -51.65 -5.22
N ARG A 108 -26.68 -52.39 -4.26
CA ARG A 108 -26.67 -52.04 -2.82
C ARG A 108 -25.39 -52.45 -2.09
N PHE A 109 -24.57 -53.32 -2.68
CA PHE A 109 -23.30 -53.67 -2.06
C PHE A 109 -22.34 -52.49 -2.09
N PRO A 110 -21.52 -52.27 -1.05
CA PRO A 110 -20.55 -51.21 -0.99
C PRO A 110 -19.64 -51.19 -2.21
N ASP A 111 -19.31 -50.00 -2.70
CA ASP A 111 -18.35 -49.73 -3.79
C ASP A 111 -18.73 -50.30 -5.17
N VAL A 112 -19.90 -50.92 -5.35
CA VAL A 112 -20.43 -51.37 -6.64
C VAL A 112 -20.85 -50.16 -7.50
N LEU A 113 -21.52 -49.20 -6.89
CA LEU A 113 -21.82 -47.92 -7.49
C LEU A 113 -21.07 -46.82 -6.73
N THR A 114 -20.24 -46.05 -7.43
CA THR A 114 -19.57 -44.88 -6.89
C THR A 114 -20.11 -43.63 -7.55
N VAL A 115 -20.50 -42.65 -6.72
CA VAL A 115 -20.89 -41.32 -7.21
C VAL A 115 -19.65 -40.44 -7.18
N THR A 116 -19.18 -40.03 -8.35
CA THR A 116 -18.03 -39.15 -8.48
C THR A 116 -18.47 -37.83 -9.14
N LYS A 117 -17.82 -36.75 -8.79
CA LYS A 117 -17.98 -35.52 -9.56
C LYS A 117 -17.37 -35.72 -10.96
N ALA A 118 -17.97 -35.09 -11.97
CA ALA A 118 -17.40 -35.06 -13.31
C ALA A 118 -15.96 -34.51 -13.25
N GLU A 119 -15.08 -35.05 -14.09
CA GLU A 119 -13.71 -34.54 -14.18
C GLU A 119 -13.75 -33.12 -14.76
N GLU A 120 -13.26 -32.15 -14.01
CA GLU A 120 -13.18 -30.79 -14.47
C GLU A 120 -11.99 -30.61 -15.43
N ASP A 121 -12.20 -29.86 -16.51
CA ASP A 121 -11.11 -29.40 -17.36
C ASP A 121 -10.27 -28.36 -16.63
N LEU A 122 -9.06 -28.75 -16.23
CA LEU A 122 -8.15 -27.93 -15.43
C LEU A 122 -7.74 -26.63 -16.15
N GLU A 123 -7.63 -26.68 -17.47
CA GLU A 123 -7.28 -25.49 -18.27
C GLU A 123 -8.42 -24.48 -18.27
N SER A 124 -9.66 -24.95 -18.44
CA SER A 124 -10.86 -24.11 -18.35
C SER A 124 -11.02 -23.47 -16.98
N VAL A 125 -10.79 -24.24 -15.89
CA VAL A 125 -10.85 -23.71 -14.51
C VAL A 125 -9.79 -22.65 -14.29
N ALA A 126 -8.55 -22.88 -14.74
CA ALA A 126 -7.47 -21.89 -14.61
C ALA A 126 -7.78 -20.62 -15.41
N ALA A 127 -8.37 -20.74 -16.59
CA ALA A 127 -8.78 -19.59 -17.41
C ALA A 127 -9.88 -18.78 -16.74
N ASP A 128 -10.93 -19.44 -16.21
CA ASP A 128 -12.02 -18.79 -15.48
C ASP A 128 -11.49 -18.02 -14.24
N LEU A 129 -10.62 -18.68 -13.46
CA LEU A 129 -10.00 -18.08 -12.29
C LEU A 129 -9.15 -16.86 -12.66
N CYS A 130 -8.32 -16.96 -13.70
CA CYS A 130 -7.49 -15.87 -14.17
C CYS A 130 -8.32 -14.67 -14.64
N ALA A 131 -9.46 -14.90 -15.28
CA ALA A 131 -10.33 -13.82 -15.73
C ALA A 131 -10.94 -13.05 -14.53
N VAL A 132 -11.45 -13.76 -13.52
CA VAL A 132 -11.98 -13.13 -12.29
C VAL A 132 -10.86 -12.43 -11.50
N LEU A 133 -9.64 -12.99 -11.51
CA LEU A 133 -8.46 -12.33 -10.92
C LEU A 133 -8.14 -11.02 -11.63
N ASP A 134 -8.21 -10.96 -12.96
CA ASP A 134 -7.97 -9.72 -13.73
C ASP A 134 -8.97 -8.62 -13.33
N ASP A 135 -10.23 -8.96 -13.13
CA ASP A 135 -11.24 -8.02 -12.64
C ASP A 135 -10.95 -7.55 -11.20
N ALA A 136 -10.53 -8.47 -10.33
CA ALA A 136 -10.11 -8.13 -8.97
C ALA A 136 -8.87 -7.22 -8.97
N LEU A 137 -7.89 -7.46 -9.85
CA LEU A 137 -6.71 -6.61 -10.02
C LEU A 137 -7.06 -5.24 -10.60
N THR A 138 -8.05 -5.17 -11.48
CA THR A 138 -8.56 -3.89 -12.00
C THR A 138 -9.19 -3.06 -10.87
N ALA A 139 -10.04 -3.68 -10.05
CA ALA A 139 -10.62 -3.02 -8.88
C ALA A 139 -9.55 -2.59 -7.87
N TYR A 140 -8.53 -3.43 -7.66
CA TYR A 140 -7.37 -3.15 -6.81
C TYR A 140 -6.60 -1.91 -7.31
N ASN A 141 -6.31 -1.81 -8.60
CA ASN A 141 -5.61 -0.66 -9.17
C ASN A 141 -6.45 0.61 -9.12
N ALA A 142 -7.76 0.53 -9.36
CA ALA A 142 -8.66 1.67 -9.25
C ALA A 142 -8.70 2.24 -7.82
N MET A 143 -8.72 1.37 -6.81
CA MET A 143 -8.62 1.79 -5.41
C MET A 143 -7.29 2.50 -5.13
N ARG A 144 -6.16 1.93 -5.60
CA ARG A 144 -4.83 2.52 -5.40
C ARG A 144 -4.69 3.88 -6.09
N ALA A 145 -5.23 4.03 -7.29
CA ALA A 145 -5.23 5.31 -8.00
C ALA A 145 -5.98 6.38 -7.21
N THR A 146 -7.19 6.06 -6.73
CA THR A 146 -7.99 6.97 -5.90
C THR A 146 -7.26 7.36 -4.61
N GLU A 147 -6.62 6.41 -3.93
CA GLU A 147 -5.86 6.68 -2.71
C GLU A 147 -4.62 7.52 -3.02
N GLY A 148 -3.91 7.23 -4.12
CA GLY A 148 -2.76 8.00 -4.59
C GLY A 148 -3.09 9.46 -4.87
N GLU A 149 -4.20 9.73 -5.55
CA GLU A 149 -4.69 11.09 -5.80
C GLU A 149 -5.00 11.85 -4.50
N ARG A 150 -5.63 11.19 -3.53
CA ARG A 150 -5.90 11.78 -2.20
C ARG A 150 -4.63 12.12 -1.44
N LEU A 151 -3.65 11.21 -1.45
CA LEU A 151 -2.36 11.42 -0.80
C LEU A 151 -1.59 12.55 -1.47
N ALA A 152 -1.55 12.60 -2.80
CA ALA A 152 -0.89 13.68 -3.55
C ALA A 152 -1.53 15.03 -3.25
N ALA A 153 -2.85 15.11 -3.22
CA ALA A 153 -3.57 16.34 -2.86
C ALA A 153 -3.31 16.77 -1.42
N ASP A 154 -3.23 15.83 -0.46
CA ASP A 154 -2.90 16.15 0.94
C ASP A 154 -1.47 16.68 1.08
N ILE A 155 -0.50 16.01 0.45
CA ILE A 155 0.90 16.46 0.44
C ILE A 155 1.00 17.84 -0.21
N GLY A 156 0.30 18.08 -1.32
CA GLY A 156 0.26 19.39 -1.98
C GLY A 156 -0.16 20.53 -1.03
N ARG A 157 -1.26 20.34 -0.27
CA ARG A 157 -1.71 21.34 0.73
C ARG A 157 -0.70 21.57 1.85
N ARG A 158 0.02 20.52 2.26
CA ARG A 158 1.08 20.65 3.27
C ARG A 158 2.30 21.41 2.74
N LEU A 159 2.66 21.19 1.48
CA LEU A 159 3.72 21.93 0.81
C LEU A 159 3.34 23.43 0.70
N ASP A 160 2.06 23.77 0.40
CA ASP A 160 1.57 25.15 0.45
C ASP A 160 1.74 25.78 1.85
N THR A 161 1.47 24.98 2.89
CA THR A 161 1.65 25.43 4.27
C THR A 161 3.12 25.69 4.60
N ILE A 162 4.02 24.81 4.15
CA ILE A 162 5.47 24.97 4.33
C ILE A 162 5.95 26.26 3.62
N GLU A 163 5.54 26.48 2.36
CA GLU A 163 5.91 27.70 1.62
C GLU A 163 5.43 28.97 2.31
N ARG A 164 4.20 28.96 2.81
CA ARG A 164 3.64 30.09 3.54
C ARG A 164 4.40 30.37 4.85
N LEU A 165 4.78 29.31 5.59
CA LEU A 165 5.56 29.45 6.83
C LEU A 165 6.98 29.94 6.52
N THR A 166 7.59 29.46 5.43
CA THR A 166 8.89 29.97 4.95
C THR A 166 8.83 31.47 4.63
N GLY A 167 7.77 31.91 3.91
CA GLY A 167 7.57 33.34 3.65
C GLY A 167 7.46 34.19 4.91
N LYS A 168 6.81 33.69 5.97
CA LYS A 168 6.78 34.42 7.27
C LYS A 168 8.16 34.54 7.90
N VAL A 169 8.99 33.48 7.82
CA VAL A 169 10.38 33.53 8.30
C VAL A 169 11.19 34.57 7.54
N GLU A 170 11.06 34.60 6.20
CA GLU A 170 11.73 35.59 5.34
C GLU A 170 11.32 37.02 5.66
N GLU A 171 10.04 37.28 5.90
CA GLU A 171 9.52 38.60 6.27
C GLU A 171 9.95 39.03 7.67
N ARG A 172 10.01 38.10 8.62
CA ARG A 172 10.32 38.39 10.03
C ARG A 172 11.83 38.55 10.28
N SER A 173 12.67 37.79 9.56
CA SER A 173 14.13 37.77 9.78
C SER A 173 14.79 39.16 9.75
N PRO A 174 14.54 40.05 8.77
CA PRO A 174 15.11 41.40 8.77
C PRO A 174 14.63 42.23 9.94
N GLN A 175 13.37 42.08 10.38
CA GLN A 175 12.81 42.84 11.50
C GLN A 175 13.52 42.52 12.82
N THR A 176 13.97 41.25 13.01
CA THR A 176 14.70 40.86 14.21
C THR A 176 16.05 41.58 14.33
N VAL A 177 16.69 41.90 13.21
CA VAL A 177 17.94 42.67 13.18
C VAL A 177 17.71 44.12 13.64
N GLU A 178 16.66 44.77 13.11
CA GLU A 178 16.31 46.14 13.48
C GLU A 178 15.88 46.24 14.99
N GLU A 179 15.09 45.29 15.46
CA GLU A 179 14.71 45.20 16.86
C GLU A 179 15.93 44.98 17.77
N TYR A 180 16.90 44.13 17.33
CA TYR A 180 18.14 43.94 18.07
C TYR A 180 18.97 45.23 18.14
N ARG A 181 19.12 45.93 16.99
CA ARG A 181 19.81 47.22 16.93
C ARG A 181 19.20 48.26 17.86
N ALA A 182 17.86 48.41 17.82
CA ALA A 182 17.15 49.35 18.69
C ALA A 182 17.35 49.02 20.19
N ARG A 183 17.23 47.73 20.56
CA ARG A 183 17.46 47.26 21.92
C ARG A 183 18.91 47.46 22.38
N LEU A 184 19.89 47.23 21.48
CA LEU A 184 21.30 47.44 21.79
C LEU A 184 21.58 48.93 22.06
N THR A 185 21.06 49.84 21.20
CA THR A 185 21.18 51.30 21.35
C THR A 185 20.63 51.73 22.66
N ALA A 186 19.37 51.36 23.00
CA ALA A 186 18.72 51.70 24.25
C ALA A 186 19.50 51.19 25.50
N LYS A 187 20.05 49.98 25.40
CA LYS A 187 20.85 49.44 26.52
C LYS A 187 22.17 50.15 26.73
N MET A 188 22.82 50.59 25.63
CA MET A 188 24.05 51.38 25.69
C MET A 188 23.78 52.79 26.26
N GLU A 189 22.68 53.43 25.88
CA GLU A 189 22.23 54.70 26.47
C GLU A 189 22.02 54.59 27.99
N GLU A 190 21.35 53.52 28.44
CA GLU A 190 21.13 53.26 29.86
C GLU A 190 22.44 53.09 30.65
N VAL A 191 23.44 52.37 30.09
CA VAL A 191 24.69 52.04 30.78
C VAL A 191 25.70 53.16 30.76
N LEU A 192 25.79 53.96 29.68
CA LEU A 192 26.81 54.96 29.44
C LEU A 192 26.49 56.37 30.04
N HIS A 193 25.24 56.60 30.49
CA HIS A 193 24.73 57.79 31.16
C HIS A 193 25.07 59.17 30.58
N SER A 194 26.27 59.40 30.09
CA SER A 194 26.72 60.69 29.59
C SER A 194 27.89 60.59 28.61
N THR A 195 28.32 59.39 28.26
CA THR A 195 29.41 59.15 27.31
C THR A 195 28.84 59.04 25.89
N THR A 196 29.48 59.66 24.90
CA THR A 196 29.10 59.55 23.50
C THR A 196 29.11 58.09 23.03
N ILE A 197 27.96 57.64 22.55
CA ILE A 197 27.84 56.29 21.95
C ILE A 197 28.58 56.26 20.65
N ASP A 198 29.46 55.27 20.45
CA ASP A 198 30.11 54.99 19.17
C ASP A 198 29.15 54.24 18.27
N GLU A 199 28.46 54.96 17.36
CA GLU A 199 27.53 54.38 16.40
C GLU A 199 28.21 53.29 15.50
N GLY A 200 29.53 53.42 15.21
CA GLY A 200 30.27 52.43 14.45
C GLY A 200 30.33 51.07 15.15
N ARG A 201 30.43 51.05 16.47
CA ARG A 201 30.37 49.81 17.27
C ARG A 201 28.98 49.17 17.27
N ILE A 202 27.92 49.98 17.39
CA ILE A 202 26.54 49.46 17.28
C ILE A 202 26.28 48.84 15.92
N LEU A 203 26.70 49.49 14.85
CA LEU A 203 26.57 48.96 13.49
C LEU A 203 27.35 47.67 13.29
N THR A 204 28.58 47.60 13.83
CA THR A 204 29.39 46.37 13.78
C THR A 204 28.74 45.20 14.52
N GLU A 205 28.27 45.43 15.73
CA GLU A 205 27.56 44.37 16.50
C GLU A 205 26.24 43.95 15.84
N ALA A 206 25.49 44.89 15.28
CA ALA A 206 24.28 44.60 14.52
C ALA A 206 24.56 43.77 13.25
N ALA A 207 25.67 44.09 12.54
CA ALA A 207 26.11 43.31 11.37
C ALA A 207 26.53 41.88 11.74
N ILE A 208 27.30 41.72 12.83
CA ILE A 208 27.68 40.38 13.35
C ILE A 208 26.42 39.59 13.75
N PHE A 209 25.46 40.26 14.40
CA PHE A 209 24.21 39.62 14.75
C PHE A 209 23.39 39.20 13.53
N ALA A 210 23.29 40.08 12.52
CA ALA A 210 22.60 39.81 11.27
C ALA A 210 23.19 38.59 10.53
N ASP A 211 24.52 38.52 10.45
CA ASP A 211 25.22 37.38 9.83
C ASP A 211 24.93 36.07 10.59
N LYS A 212 24.92 36.12 11.93
CA LYS A 212 24.65 34.96 12.78
C LYS A 212 23.23 34.41 12.62
N ILE A 213 22.24 35.26 12.40
CA ILE A 213 20.83 34.87 12.26
C ILE A 213 20.37 34.78 10.81
N ALA A 214 21.26 35.02 9.82
CA ALA A 214 20.93 34.95 8.40
C ALA A 214 20.40 33.57 8.04
N VAL A 215 19.22 33.52 7.43
CA VAL A 215 18.49 32.30 7.04
C VAL A 215 18.14 32.27 5.56
N ASP A 216 18.65 33.23 4.79
CA ASP A 216 18.31 33.41 3.39
C ASP A 216 18.69 32.18 2.54
N GLU A 217 19.85 31.60 2.80
CA GLU A 217 20.30 30.41 2.09
C GLU A 217 19.39 29.22 2.37
N GLU A 218 19.03 29.00 3.62
CA GLU A 218 18.15 27.92 4.07
C GLU A 218 16.74 28.07 3.49
N THR A 219 16.21 29.30 3.45
CA THR A 219 14.87 29.54 2.89
C THR A 219 14.83 29.33 1.38
N VAL A 220 15.86 29.77 0.64
CA VAL A 220 16.01 29.52 -0.79
C VAL A 220 16.12 28.02 -1.08
N ARG A 221 16.95 27.28 -0.34
CA ARG A 221 17.07 25.82 -0.47
C ARG A 221 15.75 25.11 -0.16
N LEU A 222 15.07 25.53 0.89
CA LEU A 222 13.78 24.96 1.30
C LEU A 222 12.73 25.14 0.19
N ARG A 223 12.62 26.32 -0.41
CA ARG A 223 11.76 26.57 -1.58
C ARG A 223 12.13 25.70 -2.78
N SER A 224 13.42 25.55 -3.06
CA SER A 224 13.89 24.65 -4.12
C SER A 224 13.47 23.21 -3.90
N HIS A 225 13.64 22.68 -2.67
CA HIS A 225 13.23 21.31 -2.33
C HIS A 225 11.72 21.12 -2.40
N VAL A 226 10.93 22.10 -1.94
CA VAL A 226 9.47 22.08 -2.07
C VAL A 226 9.03 22.05 -3.53
N SER A 227 9.65 22.86 -4.40
CA SER A 227 9.38 22.85 -5.83
C SER A 227 9.70 21.50 -6.48
N GLN A 228 10.82 20.86 -6.10
CA GLN A 228 11.18 19.53 -6.57
C GLN A 228 10.18 18.47 -6.10
N LEU A 229 9.72 18.51 -4.83
CA LEU A 229 8.68 17.61 -4.31
C LEU A 229 7.38 17.75 -5.11
N ARG A 230 6.96 18.97 -5.47
CA ARG A 230 5.78 19.21 -6.33
C ARG A 230 5.96 18.58 -7.72
N GLY A 231 7.14 18.74 -8.33
CA GLY A 231 7.44 18.12 -9.62
C GLY A 231 7.36 16.59 -9.56
N MET A 232 7.81 15.99 -8.47
CA MET A 232 7.73 14.54 -8.28
C MET A 232 6.29 14.04 -8.05
N LEU A 233 5.43 14.81 -7.38
CA LEU A 233 4.01 14.47 -7.20
C LEU A 233 3.24 14.45 -8.52
N ALA A 234 3.71 15.20 -9.52
CA ALA A 234 3.11 15.25 -10.86
C ALA A 234 3.69 14.20 -11.82
N SER A 235 4.67 13.38 -11.40
CA SER A 235 5.33 12.39 -12.23
C SER A 235 4.66 11.01 -12.08
N ASP A 236 4.56 10.28 -13.19
CA ASP A 236 4.05 8.90 -13.22
C ASP A 236 5.11 7.85 -12.81
N GLU A 237 6.35 8.29 -12.52
CA GLU A 237 7.42 7.39 -12.11
C GLU A 237 7.40 7.10 -10.59
N PRO A 238 7.84 5.90 -10.16
CA PRO A 238 7.96 5.58 -8.73
C PRO A 238 9.07 6.43 -8.08
N MET A 239 8.70 7.48 -7.36
CA MET A 239 9.61 8.49 -6.81
C MET A 239 9.82 8.41 -5.28
N GLY A 240 9.21 7.44 -4.60
CA GLY A 240 9.17 7.40 -3.12
C GLY A 240 10.52 7.58 -2.43
N ARG A 241 11.61 6.96 -2.92
CA ARG A 241 12.97 7.12 -2.34
C ARG A 241 13.54 8.52 -2.54
N LYS A 242 13.31 9.12 -3.72
CA LYS A 242 13.79 10.47 -4.02
C LYS A 242 13.03 11.49 -3.18
N MET A 243 11.73 11.28 -2.99
CA MET A 243 10.91 12.12 -2.11
C MET A 243 11.35 12.04 -0.66
N ASP A 244 11.61 10.83 -0.14
CA ASP A 244 12.11 10.66 1.23
C ASP A 244 13.44 11.40 1.46
N PHE A 245 14.36 11.34 0.49
CA PHE A 245 15.61 12.13 0.54
C PHE A 245 15.34 13.64 0.59
N LEU A 246 14.48 14.16 -0.28
CA LEU A 246 14.14 15.59 -0.28
C LEU A 246 13.46 16.05 1.01
N ILE A 247 12.62 15.19 1.60
CA ILE A 247 11.99 15.48 2.89
C ILE A 247 13.04 15.58 4.00
N GLN A 248 14.09 14.74 3.96
CA GLN A 248 15.20 14.84 4.90
C GLN A 248 15.96 16.16 4.73
N GLU A 249 16.18 16.63 3.49
CA GLU A 249 16.80 17.94 3.25
C GLU A 249 15.91 19.09 3.72
N VAL A 250 14.59 19.04 3.46
CA VAL A 250 13.62 20.03 3.99
C VAL A 250 13.68 20.08 5.52
N ASN A 251 13.76 18.94 6.17
CA ASN A 251 13.91 18.85 7.64
C ASN A 251 15.24 19.43 8.11
N ARG A 252 16.32 19.20 7.38
CA ARG A 252 17.66 19.74 7.68
C ARG A 252 17.67 21.25 7.60
N GLU A 253 17.17 21.85 6.50
CA GLU A 253 17.10 23.31 6.36
C GLU A 253 16.20 23.91 7.47
N SER A 254 15.08 23.27 7.78
CA SER A 254 14.21 23.69 8.89
C SER A 254 14.91 23.67 10.24
N ASN A 255 15.77 22.67 10.50
CA ASN A 255 16.56 22.59 11.72
C ASN A 255 17.60 23.74 11.79
N THR A 256 18.23 24.05 10.65
CA THR A 256 19.23 25.12 10.55
C THR A 256 18.56 26.48 10.83
N ILE A 257 17.40 26.75 10.20
CA ILE A 257 16.60 27.97 10.51
C ILE A 257 16.29 28.04 11.99
N GLY A 258 15.81 26.93 12.59
CA GLY A 258 15.50 26.87 14.00
C GLY A 258 16.68 27.10 14.94
N SER A 259 17.89 26.68 14.55
CA SER A 259 19.10 26.88 15.36
C SER A 259 19.68 28.29 15.24
N LYS A 260 19.47 28.97 14.10
CA LYS A 260 19.89 30.35 13.86
C LYS A 260 18.90 31.36 14.40
N CYS A 261 17.60 31.00 14.52
CA CYS A 261 16.58 31.94 14.93
C CYS A 261 16.79 32.41 16.38
N ASN A 262 16.68 33.73 16.60
CA ASN A 262 16.70 34.36 17.93
C ASN A 262 15.39 35.16 18.16
N ASP A 263 14.29 34.60 17.65
CA ASP A 263 12.96 35.21 17.70
C ASP A 263 11.90 34.14 17.98
N VAL A 264 10.97 34.47 18.88
CA VAL A 264 9.92 33.53 19.32
C VAL A 264 8.89 33.25 18.21
N ALA A 265 8.62 34.23 17.34
CA ALA A 265 7.69 34.06 16.23
C ALA A 265 8.27 33.11 15.19
N ILE A 266 9.54 33.32 14.80
CA ILE A 266 10.26 32.41 13.90
C ILE A 266 10.34 31.00 14.49
N ALA A 267 10.66 30.87 15.78
CA ALA A 267 10.72 29.55 16.43
C ALA A 267 9.38 28.80 16.39
N ARG A 268 8.25 29.50 16.56
CA ARG A 268 6.90 28.91 16.41
C ARG A 268 6.63 28.46 14.98
N ASP A 269 6.97 29.29 13.98
CA ASP A 269 6.77 28.94 12.57
C ASP A 269 7.64 27.74 12.15
N VAL A 270 8.88 27.65 12.66
CA VAL A 270 9.76 26.49 12.45
C VAL A 270 9.19 25.22 13.08
N ILE A 271 8.64 25.29 14.29
CA ILE A 271 7.99 24.13 14.92
C ILE A 271 6.80 23.64 14.07
N ALA A 272 5.96 24.58 13.59
CA ALA A 272 4.82 24.26 12.73
C ALA A 272 5.29 23.68 11.39
N LEU A 273 6.36 24.21 10.79
CA LEU A 273 6.95 23.72 9.57
C LEU A 273 7.45 22.28 9.74
N LYS A 274 8.20 21.99 10.81
CA LYS A 274 8.68 20.63 11.10
C LYS A 274 7.54 19.64 11.32
N ALA A 275 6.45 20.07 11.94
CA ALA A 275 5.27 19.22 12.09
C ALA A 275 4.63 18.86 10.74
N GLU A 276 4.58 19.79 9.77
CA GLU A 276 4.09 19.48 8.43
C GLU A 276 5.05 18.58 7.66
N VAL A 277 6.36 18.78 7.80
CA VAL A 277 7.39 17.92 7.19
C VAL A 277 7.25 16.47 7.67
N GLU A 278 7.04 16.24 8.97
CA GLU A 278 6.88 14.88 9.50
C GLU A 278 5.59 14.21 9.00
N LYS A 279 4.49 14.96 8.92
CA LYS A 279 3.25 14.46 8.31
C LYS A 279 3.43 14.08 6.84
N ILE A 280 4.18 14.87 6.05
CA ILE A 280 4.51 14.53 4.65
C ILE A 280 5.34 13.26 4.62
N ARG A 281 6.33 13.13 5.49
CA ARG A 281 7.19 11.94 5.57
C ARG A 281 6.41 10.66 5.81
N GLU A 282 5.45 10.67 6.73
CA GLU A 282 4.57 9.54 6.98
C GLU A 282 3.73 9.17 5.75
N GLN A 283 3.23 10.17 5.01
CA GLN A 283 2.44 9.95 3.80
C GLN A 283 3.29 9.40 2.64
N VAL A 284 4.51 9.92 2.44
CA VAL A 284 5.40 9.47 1.36
C VAL A 284 5.82 8.02 1.51
N GLN A 285 5.92 7.50 2.74
CA GLN A 285 6.17 6.08 2.97
C GLN A 285 5.04 5.17 2.44
N ASN A 286 3.85 5.73 2.23
CA ASN A 286 2.67 5.02 1.72
C ASN A 286 2.38 5.31 0.23
N ILE A 287 3.06 6.26 -0.39
CA ILE A 287 2.92 6.60 -1.82
C ILE A 287 3.75 5.64 -2.69
N GLU A 288 3.18 5.22 -3.80
CA GLU A 288 3.83 4.45 -4.87
C GLU A 288 3.64 5.14 -6.20
#